data_cdc289b0136c9946fd285209656ee206
#
_entry.id   cdc289b0136c9946fd285209656ee206
#
_cell.length_a   1.000
_cell.length_b   1.000
_cell.length_c   1.000
_cell.angle_alpha   90.00
_cell.angle_beta   90.00
_cell.angle_gamma   90.00
#
_symmetry.space_group_name_H-M   'P 1'
#
loop_
_entity.id
_entity.type
_entity.pdbx_description
1 polymer ?
#
loop_
_entity_poly.entity_id
_entity_poly.type
_entity_poly.pdbx_seq_one_letter_code
_entity_poly.pdbx_strand_id
1 'polypeptide(L)'
;MAGVTFEHLLVSADGAITTITLNRPEKRNALSMNVMLELTQALRDVASSDANGVILAANGPVFSAGHNFADMAGATIEETLKLFEVCTVMMDAVQSMPQPVVAKVHALATAAGCQLVATCDLAVAADTAAFAIPGGKGGLFCHTPLVAVARNVGRKRALEMALTGDPIDAATAADWGLINRVVPAAELDAATLDLITRATRGSALSKALGKQGFYEQVGMAQDRAYEFAVDLMASAAITADAQEGIAAFLEKRHANFSQRPSDA
;
A
#
# COMPACT_ATOMS: atom_id res chain seq x y z
N MET A 1 14.44 0.82 -16.07
CA MET A 1 13.14 0.35 -16.61
C MET A 1 12.90 1.02 -17.94
N ALA A 2 13.14 0.33 -19.05
CA ALA A 2 12.87 0.86 -20.40
C ALA A 2 11.59 0.19 -20.91
N GLY A 3 10.51 0.97 -21.09
CA GLY A 3 9.56 0.71 -22.15
C GLY A 3 8.18 0.15 -21.86
N VAL A 4 7.71 -0.05 -20.64
CA VAL A 4 6.28 -0.32 -20.47
C VAL A 4 5.54 1.01 -20.30
N THR A 5 4.76 1.39 -21.30
CA THR A 5 3.89 2.56 -21.24
C THR A 5 2.52 2.08 -20.75
N PHE A 6 2.07 2.60 -19.61
CA PHE A 6 0.73 2.35 -19.09
C PHE A 6 -0.24 3.40 -19.65
N GLU A 7 -1.48 3.01 -19.93
CA GLU A 7 -2.53 3.92 -20.39
C GLU A 7 -3.10 4.76 -19.23
N HIS A 8 -3.19 4.15 -18.05
CA HIS A 8 -3.93 4.67 -16.91
C HIS A 8 -3.05 5.07 -15.72
N LEU A 9 -1.73 4.83 -15.84
CA LEU A 9 -0.77 5.12 -14.79
C LEU A 9 0.39 5.97 -15.33
N LEU A 10 0.98 6.77 -14.44
CA LEU A 10 2.30 7.36 -14.66
C LEU A 10 3.27 6.67 -13.70
N VAL A 11 4.40 6.22 -14.22
CA VAL A 11 5.46 5.62 -13.42
C VAL A 11 6.73 6.44 -13.60
N SER A 12 7.28 6.94 -12.52
CA SER A 12 8.52 7.72 -12.53
C SER A 12 9.45 7.26 -11.41
N ALA A 13 10.75 7.30 -11.67
CA ALA A 13 11.78 6.99 -10.67
C ALA A 13 12.59 8.25 -10.36
N ASP A 14 12.81 8.49 -9.08
CA ASP A 14 13.72 9.50 -8.56
C ASP A 14 14.69 8.82 -7.58
N GLY A 15 15.93 8.63 -8.02
CA GLY A 15 16.91 7.81 -7.32
C GLY A 15 16.39 6.38 -7.11
N ALA A 16 16.35 5.94 -5.85
CA ALA A 16 15.89 4.61 -5.48
C ALA A 16 14.39 4.54 -5.13
N ILE A 17 13.63 5.62 -5.35
CA ILE A 17 12.19 5.67 -5.07
C ILE A 17 11.43 5.71 -6.39
N THR A 18 10.46 4.81 -6.54
CA THR A 18 9.53 4.80 -7.68
C THR A 18 8.19 5.36 -7.25
N THR A 19 7.66 6.31 -8.01
CA THR A 19 6.30 6.81 -7.84
C THR A 19 5.39 6.21 -8.91
N ILE A 20 4.32 5.54 -8.48
CA ILE A 20 3.23 5.07 -9.33
C ILE A 20 2.03 5.97 -9.07
N THR A 21 1.54 6.65 -10.10
CA THR A 21 0.45 7.61 -9.99
C THR A 21 -0.76 7.13 -10.79
N LEU A 22 -1.90 6.96 -10.14
CA LEU A 22 -3.19 6.74 -10.82
C LEU A 22 -3.51 7.99 -11.66
N ASN A 23 -3.72 7.83 -12.95
CA ASN A 23 -3.83 8.93 -13.90
C ASN A 23 -5.06 8.84 -14.82
N ARG A 24 -6.23 8.65 -14.21
CA ARG A 24 -7.54 8.75 -14.86
C ARG A 24 -8.45 9.76 -14.14
N PRO A 25 -8.04 11.04 -14.05
CA PRO A 25 -8.77 12.04 -13.26
C PRO A 25 -10.21 12.26 -13.76
N GLU A 26 -10.47 12.15 -15.07
CA GLU A 26 -11.79 12.27 -15.71
C GLU A 26 -12.77 11.15 -15.30
N LYS A 27 -12.25 10.01 -14.86
CA LYS A 27 -13.00 8.87 -14.28
C LYS A 27 -12.80 8.77 -12.77
N ARG A 28 -12.30 9.86 -12.11
CA ARG A 28 -12.04 9.90 -10.66
C ARG A 28 -11.17 8.73 -10.19
N ASN A 29 -10.20 8.32 -11.00
CA ASN A 29 -9.31 7.19 -10.72
C ASN A 29 -10.08 5.93 -10.28
N ALA A 30 -11.20 5.64 -10.93
CA ALA A 30 -11.97 4.43 -10.67
C ALA A 30 -11.11 3.20 -11.04
N LEU A 31 -11.09 2.24 -10.13
CA LEU A 31 -10.37 0.98 -10.28
C LEU A 31 -11.17 0.05 -11.22
N SER A 32 -11.05 0.29 -12.52
CA SER A 32 -11.56 -0.62 -13.56
C SER A 32 -10.66 -1.85 -13.70
N MET A 33 -11.14 -2.88 -14.39
CA MET A 33 -10.36 -4.07 -14.68
C MET A 33 -8.95 -3.71 -15.23
N ASN A 34 -8.89 -2.82 -16.22
CA ASN A 34 -7.63 -2.43 -16.86
C ASN A 34 -6.71 -1.68 -15.88
N VAL A 35 -7.23 -0.73 -15.10
CA VAL A 35 -6.43 -0.01 -14.09
C VAL A 35 -5.84 -0.98 -13.07
N MET A 36 -6.63 -1.97 -12.61
CA MET A 36 -6.14 -2.95 -11.64
C MET A 36 -5.07 -3.87 -12.22
N LEU A 37 -5.23 -4.29 -13.48
CA LEU A 37 -4.21 -5.08 -14.18
C LEU A 37 -2.93 -4.30 -14.42
N GLU A 38 -3.02 -3.04 -14.87
CA GLU A 38 -1.87 -2.17 -15.05
C GLU A 38 -1.14 -1.89 -13.73
N LEU A 39 -1.88 -1.58 -12.66
CA LEU A 39 -1.27 -1.33 -11.34
C LEU A 39 -0.57 -2.59 -10.81
N THR A 40 -1.19 -3.76 -10.97
CA THR A 40 -0.57 -5.04 -10.61
C THR A 40 0.74 -5.25 -11.38
N GLN A 41 0.74 -4.97 -12.69
CA GLN A 41 1.96 -5.09 -13.51
C GLN A 41 3.03 -4.09 -13.08
N ALA A 42 2.67 -2.82 -12.88
CA ALA A 42 3.60 -1.80 -12.43
C ALA A 42 4.25 -2.16 -11.07
N LEU A 43 3.47 -2.67 -10.12
CA LEU A 43 3.98 -3.14 -8.83
C LEU A 43 4.95 -4.31 -8.99
N ARG A 44 4.65 -5.28 -9.85
CA ARG A 44 5.53 -6.43 -10.14
C ARG A 44 6.83 -6.01 -10.83
N ASP A 45 6.75 -5.06 -11.76
CA ASP A 45 7.93 -4.51 -12.44
C ASP A 45 8.86 -3.82 -11.44
N VAL A 46 8.29 -3.04 -10.51
CA VAL A 46 9.06 -2.40 -9.44
C VAL A 46 9.60 -3.43 -8.46
N ALA A 47 8.83 -4.46 -8.10
CA ALA A 47 9.27 -5.52 -7.20
C ALA A 47 10.55 -6.21 -7.68
N SER A 48 10.72 -6.32 -9.01
CA SER A 48 11.88 -6.93 -9.66
C SER A 48 13.01 -5.93 -9.99
N SER A 49 12.89 -4.66 -9.59
CA SER A 49 13.84 -3.59 -9.87
C SER A 49 14.77 -3.30 -8.69
N ASP A 50 15.72 -2.38 -8.90
CA ASP A 50 16.62 -1.88 -7.85
C ASP A 50 15.96 -0.75 -7.00
N ALA A 51 14.67 -0.49 -7.14
CA ALA A 51 13.97 0.47 -6.30
C ALA A 51 13.94 0.01 -4.84
N ASN A 52 14.15 0.93 -3.91
CA ASN A 52 14.10 0.65 -2.47
C ASN A 52 12.73 0.95 -1.85
N GLY A 53 11.89 1.72 -2.53
CA GLY A 53 10.57 2.08 -2.03
C GLY A 53 9.63 2.59 -3.12
N VAL A 54 8.32 2.55 -2.82
CA VAL A 54 7.26 2.99 -3.73
C VAL A 54 6.39 4.05 -3.07
N ILE A 55 6.10 5.12 -3.82
CA ILE A 55 5.02 6.05 -3.50
C ILE A 55 3.85 5.75 -4.43
N LEU A 56 2.70 5.42 -3.86
CA LEU A 56 1.45 5.29 -4.60
C LEU A 56 0.66 6.59 -4.49
N ALA A 57 0.52 7.28 -5.61
CA ALA A 57 -0.12 8.59 -5.70
C ALA A 57 -1.30 8.58 -6.69
N ALA A 58 -1.99 9.72 -6.79
CA ALA A 58 -3.04 9.89 -7.78
C ALA A 58 -3.13 11.35 -8.23
N ASN A 59 -3.53 11.56 -9.47
CA ASN A 59 -3.83 12.87 -10.05
C ASN A 59 -5.33 13.16 -10.02
N GLY A 60 -5.69 14.47 -10.09
CA GLY A 60 -7.09 14.88 -10.25
C GLY A 60 -7.83 15.16 -8.94
N PRO A 61 -9.18 15.19 -8.97
CA PRO A 61 -9.98 15.70 -7.85
C PRO A 61 -10.15 14.72 -6.67
N VAL A 62 -9.83 13.45 -6.86
CA VAL A 62 -9.90 12.41 -5.81
C VAL A 62 -8.71 11.47 -5.93
N PHE A 63 -8.34 10.82 -4.83
CA PHE A 63 -7.34 9.74 -4.88
C PHE A 63 -7.88 8.56 -5.69
N SER A 64 -9.03 8.01 -5.31
CA SER A 64 -9.75 6.98 -6.07
C SER A 64 -11.21 6.87 -5.60
N ALA A 65 -12.12 6.76 -6.56
CA ALA A 65 -13.55 6.54 -6.31
C ALA A 65 -13.92 5.05 -6.06
N GLY A 66 -12.95 4.14 -6.01
CA GLY A 66 -13.20 2.71 -5.90
C GLY A 66 -13.49 2.04 -7.24
N HIS A 67 -14.17 0.90 -7.23
CA HIS A 67 -14.44 0.15 -8.46
C HIS A 67 -15.23 0.95 -9.51
N ASN A 68 -14.93 0.70 -10.76
CA ASN A 68 -15.71 1.22 -11.87
C ASN A 68 -17.03 0.45 -11.97
N PHE A 69 -18.14 1.09 -11.68
CA PHE A 69 -19.46 0.45 -11.72
C PHE A 69 -19.88 -0.03 -13.12
N ALA A 70 -19.31 0.54 -14.20
CA ALA A 70 -19.57 0.05 -15.55
C ALA A 70 -19.06 -1.39 -15.76
N ASP A 71 -18.07 -1.83 -15.00
CA ASP A 71 -17.54 -3.20 -15.08
C ASP A 71 -18.44 -4.21 -14.34
N MET A 72 -19.45 -3.73 -13.58
CA MET A 72 -20.39 -4.57 -12.82
C MET A 72 -21.83 -4.48 -13.32
N ALA A 73 -22.19 -3.40 -14.03
CA ALA A 73 -23.55 -3.17 -14.48
C ALA A 73 -23.97 -4.23 -15.51
N GLY A 74 -24.93 -5.10 -15.16
CA GLY A 74 -25.38 -6.19 -16.00
C GLY A 74 -24.42 -7.39 -16.11
N ALA A 75 -23.33 -7.39 -15.35
CA ALA A 75 -22.36 -8.48 -15.34
C ALA A 75 -22.92 -9.76 -14.71
N THR A 76 -22.45 -10.90 -15.19
CA THR A 76 -22.71 -12.21 -14.58
C THR A 76 -21.98 -12.36 -13.25
N ILE A 77 -22.34 -13.40 -12.49
CA ILE A 77 -21.62 -13.73 -11.24
C ILE A 77 -20.15 -14.08 -11.52
N GLU A 78 -19.85 -14.75 -12.62
CA GLU A 78 -18.49 -15.14 -13.00
C GLU A 78 -17.63 -13.92 -13.36
N GLU A 79 -18.19 -12.97 -14.11
CA GLU A 79 -17.51 -11.71 -14.46
C GLU A 79 -17.26 -10.86 -13.21
N THR A 80 -18.26 -10.78 -12.31
CA THR A 80 -18.14 -10.04 -11.05
C THR A 80 -17.13 -10.70 -10.11
N LEU A 81 -17.13 -12.03 -10.01
CA LEU A 81 -16.14 -12.78 -9.23
C LEU A 81 -14.73 -12.49 -9.76
N LYS A 82 -14.54 -12.57 -11.08
CA LYS A 82 -13.25 -12.27 -11.72
C LYS A 82 -12.76 -10.85 -11.43
N LEU A 83 -13.66 -9.85 -11.43
CA LEU A 83 -13.31 -8.47 -11.09
C LEU A 83 -12.75 -8.36 -9.67
N PHE A 84 -13.41 -8.98 -8.69
CA PHE A 84 -12.96 -8.93 -7.30
C PHE A 84 -11.72 -9.79 -7.04
N GLU A 85 -11.52 -10.89 -7.76
CA GLU A 85 -10.27 -11.66 -7.75
C GLU A 85 -9.09 -10.82 -8.25
N VAL A 86 -9.25 -10.11 -9.37
CA VAL A 86 -8.22 -9.21 -9.90
C VAL A 86 -7.93 -8.08 -8.92
N CYS A 87 -8.95 -7.54 -8.26
CA CYS A 87 -8.76 -6.56 -7.20
C CYS A 87 -7.93 -7.13 -6.04
N THR A 88 -8.24 -8.36 -5.60
CA THR A 88 -7.48 -9.02 -4.53
C THR A 88 -6.01 -9.24 -4.93
N VAL A 89 -5.77 -9.72 -6.16
CA VAL A 89 -4.40 -9.90 -6.68
C VAL A 89 -3.63 -8.57 -6.71
N MET A 90 -4.29 -7.46 -7.05
CA MET A 90 -3.68 -6.13 -6.99
C MET A 90 -3.33 -5.70 -5.56
N MET A 91 -4.24 -5.94 -4.60
CA MET A 91 -3.98 -5.64 -3.19
C MET A 91 -2.84 -6.51 -2.63
N ASP A 92 -2.84 -7.80 -2.94
CA ASP A 92 -1.78 -8.73 -2.54
C ASP A 92 -0.42 -8.31 -3.13
N ALA A 93 -0.38 -7.78 -4.37
CA ALA A 93 0.85 -7.29 -4.98
C ALA A 93 1.46 -6.10 -4.20
N VAL A 94 0.65 -5.24 -3.58
CA VAL A 94 1.13 -4.16 -2.69
C VAL A 94 1.82 -4.73 -1.44
N GLN A 95 1.24 -5.77 -0.82
CA GLN A 95 1.74 -6.32 0.43
C GLN A 95 2.90 -7.30 0.22
N SER A 96 2.86 -8.09 -0.86
CA SER A 96 3.87 -9.12 -1.15
C SER A 96 5.15 -8.58 -1.79
N MET A 97 5.14 -7.37 -2.40
CA MET A 97 6.35 -6.80 -2.95
C MET A 97 7.38 -6.49 -1.85
N PRO A 98 8.70 -6.66 -2.14
CA PRO A 98 9.74 -6.47 -1.14
C PRO A 98 9.93 -5.01 -0.70
N GLN A 99 9.58 -4.04 -1.54
CA GLN A 99 9.73 -2.63 -1.22
C GLN A 99 8.60 -2.12 -0.33
N PRO A 100 8.87 -1.23 0.64
CA PRO A 100 7.84 -0.46 1.32
C PRO A 100 7.02 0.40 0.36
N VAL A 101 5.70 0.42 0.56
CA VAL A 101 4.74 1.21 -0.23
C VAL A 101 4.09 2.27 0.66
N VAL A 102 4.23 3.55 0.29
CA VAL A 102 3.60 4.67 0.98
C VAL A 102 2.51 5.27 0.11
N ALA A 103 1.27 5.27 0.58
CA ALA A 103 0.19 6.00 -0.08
C ALA A 103 0.33 7.51 0.17
N LYS A 104 0.32 8.31 -0.91
CA LYS A 104 0.25 9.78 -0.90
C LYS A 104 -1.17 10.22 -1.22
N VAL A 105 -1.97 10.56 -0.21
CA VAL A 105 -3.41 10.78 -0.35
C VAL A 105 -3.72 12.27 -0.30
N HIS A 106 -3.96 12.88 -1.46
CA HIS A 106 -4.23 14.31 -1.58
C HIS A 106 -5.72 14.69 -1.42
N ALA A 107 -6.63 13.72 -1.58
CA ALA A 107 -8.07 13.95 -1.62
C ALA A 107 -8.84 12.67 -1.25
N LEU A 108 -10.15 12.62 -1.52
CA LEU A 108 -11.03 11.51 -1.17
C LEU A 108 -10.53 10.15 -1.72
N ALA A 109 -10.41 9.18 -0.83
CA ALA A 109 -10.26 7.76 -1.13
C ALA A 109 -11.51 7.01 -0.65
N THR A 110 -12.26 6.36 -1.58
CA THR A 110 -13.54 5.74 -1.21
C THR A 110 -13.66 4.31 -1.73
N ALA A 111 -14.40 3.46 -1.03
CA ALA A 111 -14.63 2.06 -1.35
C ALA A 111 -13.31 1.30 -1.59
N ALA A 112 -13.10 0.69 -2.75
CA ALA A 112 -11.84 0.02 -3.10
C ALA A 112 -10.63 0.99 -3.15
N GLY A 113 -10.85 2.30 -3.33
CA GLY A 113 -9.79 3.32 -3.19
C GLY A 113 -9.34 3.48 -1.74
N CYS A 114 -10.26 3.45 -0.77
CA CYS A 114 -9.94 3.41 0.65
C CYS A 114 -9.26 2.07 1.04
N GLN A 115 -9.71 0.95 0.46
CA GLN A 115 -9.05 -0.35 0.60
C GLN A 115 -7.59 -0.28 0.14
N LEU A 116 -7.32 0.34 -1.02
CA LEU A 116 -5.97 0.45 -1.57
C LEU A 116 -5.05 1.24 -0.62
N VAL A 117 -5.53 2.35 -0.04
CA VAL A 117 -4.78 3.09 0.98
C VAL A 117 -4.54 2.22 2.22
N ALA A 118 -5.57 1.54 2.73
CA ALA A 118 -5.46 0.65 3.89
C ALA A 118 -4.54 -0.57 3.66
N THR A 119 -4.31 -0.94 2.39
CA THR A 119 -3.44 -2.05 1.99
C THR A 119 -1.98 -1.63 1.89
N CYS A 120 -1.69 -0.34 1.62
CA CYS A 120 -0.32 0.16 1.62
C CYS A 120 0.30 0.03 3.02
N ASP A 121 1.63 -0.14 3.07
CA ASP A 121 2.36 -0.31 4.33
C ASP A 121 2.25 0.93 5.22
N LEU A 122 2.29 2.10 4.60
CA LEU A 122 2.22 3.40 5.25
C LEU A 122 1.37 4.37 4.40
N ALA A 123 0.87 5.44 5.03
CA ALA A 123 0.11 6.48 4.33
C ALA A 123 0.33 7.86 4.93
N VAL A 124 0.46 8.85 4.05
CA VAL A 124 0.43 10.29 4.40
C VAL A 124 -0.73 10.92 3.65
N ALA A 125 -1.53 11.71 4.35
CA ALA A 125 -2.68 12.40 3.76
C ALA A 125 -2.56 13.92 3.92
N ALA A 126 -3.08 14.63 2.93
CA ALA A 126 -3.40 16.05 3.10
C ALA A 126 -4.52 16.22 4.13
N ASP A 127 -4.52 17.32 4.86
CA ASP A 127 -5.57 17.70 5.82
C ASP A 127 -6.97 17.81 5.19
N THR A 128 -7.03 18.03 3.88
CA THR A 128 -8.25 18.06 3.06
C THR A 128 -8.72 16.70 2.57
N ALA A 129 -7.95 15.64 2.80
CA ALA A 129 -8.31 14.29 2.37
C ALA A 129 -9.44 13.70 3.25
N ALA A 130 -10.17 12.77 2.67
CA ALA A 130 -11.23 12.03 3.38
C ALA A 130 -11.25 10.57 2.94
N PHE A 131 -11.82 9.71 3.79
CA PHE A 131 -11.88 8.26 3.59
C PHE A 131 -13.29 7.76 3.83
N ALA A 132 -13.80 6.90 2.95
CA ALA A 132 -15.16 6.38 3.09
C ALA A 132 -15.31 4.95 2.59
N ILE A 133 -16.29 4.23 3.13
CA ILE A 133 -16.71 2.90 2.66
C ILE A 133 -18.23 2.91 2.43
N PRO A 134 -18.74 3.64 1.42
CA PRO A 134 -20.16 3.98 1.29
C PRO A 134 -21.02 2.90 0.60
N GLY A 135 -20.46 1.75 0.24
CA GLY A 135 -21.15 0.76 -0.60
C GLY A 135 -22.51 0.33 -0.08
N GLY A 136 -22.70 0.22 1.25
CA GLY A 136 -23.98 -0.09 1.88
C GLY A 136 -25.10 0.91 1.54
N LYS A 137 -24.78 2.20 1.41
CA LYS A 137 -25.72 3.23 0.96
C LYS A 137 -26.15 3.03 -0.50
N GLY A 138 -25.26 2.49 -1.33
CA GLY A 138 -25.50 2.27 -2.76
C GLY A 138 -26.06 0.88 -3.09
N GLY A 139 -26.36 0.05 -2.10
CA GLY A 139 -26.93 -1.29 -2.27
C GLY A 139 -25.89 -2.41 -2.47
N LEU A 140 -24.58 -2.08 -2.55
CA LEU A 140 -23.48 -3.03 -2.61
C LEU A 140 -22.53 -2.81 -1.44
N PHE A 141 -22.72 -3.56 -0.36
CA PHE A 141 -21.89 -3.44 0.84
C PHE A 141 -20.41 -3.72 0.52
N CYS A 142 -19.51 -2.93 1.11
CA CYS A 142 -18.06 -2.99 0.85
C CYS A 142 -17.38 -4.16 1.57
N HIS A 143 -17.65 -5.40 1.18
CA HIS A 143 -17.10 -6.60 1.84
C HIS A 143 -15.58 -6.67 1.73
N THR A 144 -15.00 -6.57 0.52
CA THR A 144 -13.56 -6.64 0.31
C THR A 144 -12.80 -5.43 0.89
N PRO A 145 -13.28 -4.18 0.77
CA PRO A 145 -12.64 -3.05 1.45
C PRO A 145 -12.53 -3.19 2.96
N LEU A 146 -13.53 -3.78 3.61
CA LEU A 146 -13.49 -4.00 5.05
C LEU A 146 -12.40 -4.97 5.51
N VAL A 147 -11.91 -5.86 4.64
CA VAL A 147 -10.82 -6.77 4.99
C VAL A 147 -9.56 -5.99 5.38
N ALA A 148 -9.15 -5.02 4.56
CA ALA A 148 -7.99 -4.19 4.85
C ALA A 148 -8.27 -3.14 5.93
N VAL A 149 -9.41 -2.42 5.84
CA VAL A 149 -9.75 -1.34 6.76
C VAL A 149 -9.89 -1.83 8.20
N ALA A 150 -10.59 -2.96 8.43
CA ALA A 150 -10.78 -3.49 9.78
C ALA A 150 -9.47 -3.95 10.46
N ARG A 151 -8.46 -4.32 9.66
CA ARG A 151 -7.13 -4.69 10.15
C ARG A 151 -6.31 -3.49 10.62
N ASN A 152 -6.67 -2.28 10.15
CA ASN A 152 -6.01 -1.04 10.56
C ASN A 152 -6.75 -0.34 11.70
N VAL A 153 -8.08 -0.08 11.54
CA VAL A 153 -8.82 0.78 12.47
C VAL A 153 -9.55 0.00 13.57
N GLY A 154 -9.58 -1.32 13.48
CA GLY A 154 -10.31 -2.19 14.41
C GLY A 154 -11.81 -2.27 14.12
N ARG A 155 -12.45 -3.25 14.75
CA ARG A 155 -13.81 -3.71 14.40
C ARG A 155 -14.90 -2.63 14.47
N LYS A 156 -14.96 -1.85 15.55
CA LYS A 156 -16.04 -0.88 15.76
C LYS A 156 -15.98 0.27 14.76
N ARG A 157 -14.79 0.85 14.55
CA ARG A 157 -14.55 1.96 13.63
C ARG A 157 -14.80 1.52 12.18
N ALA A 158 -14.33 0.31 11.80
CA ALA A 158 -14.58 -0.25 10.47
C ALA A 158 -16.08 -0.43 10.18
N LEU A 159 -16.85 -0.96 11.15
CA LEU A 159 -18.30 -1.11 11.01
C LEU A 159 -19.02 0.23 10.97
N GLU A 160 -18.57 1.23 11.73
CA GLU A 160 -19.10 2.59 11.66
C GLU A 160 -18.96 3.16 10.25
N MET A 161 -17.75 3.13 9.67
CA MET A 161 -17.49 3.57 8.28
C MET A 161 -18.38 2.82 7.27
N ALA A 162 -18.55 1.51 7.43
CA ALA A 162 -19.27 0.69 6.45
C ALA A 162 -20.78 0.76 6.57
N LEU A 163 -21.32 0.85 7.78
CA LEU A 163 -22.76 0.89 8.02
C LEU A 163 -23.34 2.29 7.80
N THR A 164 -22.62 3.33 8.20
CA THR A 164 -23.03 4.71 7.94
C THR A 164 -22.69 5.13 6.50
N GLY A 165 -21.57 4.65 5.97
CA GLY A 165 -21.03 5.06 4.67
C GLY A 165 -20.66 6.55 4.62
N ASP A 166 -20.55 7.21 5.79
CA ASP A 166 -20.12 8.59 5.88
C ASP A 166 -18.60 8.70 5.77
N PRO A 167 -18.09 9.75 5.12
CA PRO A 167 -16.65 9.97 5.08
C PRO A 167 -16.13 10.41 6.45
N ILE A 168 -14.96 9.91 6.82
CA ILE A 168 -14.14 10.43 7.90
C ILE A 168 -13.08 11.35 7.34
N ASP A 169 -12.72 12.40 8.06
CA ASP A 169 -11.63 13.31 7.67
C ASP A 169 -10.25 12.70 7.94
N ALA A 170 -9.21 13.37 7.45
CA ALA A 170 -7.83 12.89 7.57
C ALA A 170 -7.38 12.80 9.05
N ALA A 171 -7.79 13.73 9.89
CA ALA A 171 -7.45 13.74 11.32
C ALA A 171 -8.04 12.52 12.04
N THR A 172 -9.30 12.24 11.81
CA THR A 172 -9.99 11.04 12.31
C THR A 172 -9.34 9.75 11.77
N ALA A 173 -8.98 9.73 10.48
CA ALA A 173 -8.31 8.58 9.87
C ALA A 173 -6.94 8.30 10.52
N ALA A 174 -6.19 9.34 10.87
CA ALA A 174 -4.92 9.20 11.60
C ALA A 174 -5.13 8.75 13.05
N ASP A 175 -6.10 9.33 13.77
CA ASP A 175 -6.44 8.92 15.15
C ASP A 175 -6.87 7.44 15.21
N TRP A 176 -7.57 6.98 14.18
CA TRP A 176 -8.04 5.60 14.12
C TRP A 176 -6.97 4.61 13.64
N GLY A 177 -5.84 5.08 13.11
CA GLY A 177 -4.75 4.26 12.62
C GLY A 177 -4.92 3.79 11.17
N LEU A 178 -5.82 4.40 10.41
CA LEU A 178 -5.95 4.12 8.97
C LEU A 178 -4.76 4.68 8.17
N ILE A 179 -4.21 5.80 8.62
CA ILE A 179 -3.05 6.47 8.03
C ILE A 179 -2.05 6.86 9.12
N ASN A 180 -0.80 7.14 8.72
CA ASN A 180 0.28 7.45 9.67
C ASN A 180 0.42 8.94 9.97
N ARG A 181 0.11 9.83 9.00
CA ARG A 181 0.34 11.27 9.14
C ARG A 181 -0.70 12.08 8.38
N VAL A 182 -1.03 13.24 8.95
CA VAL A 182 -1.79 14.30 8.29
C VAL A 182 -0.92 15.54 8.25
N VAL A 183 -0.88 16.20 7.09
CA VAL A 183 -0.12 17.42 6.88
C VAL A 183 -0.93 18.42 6.04
N PRO A 184 -0.64 19.71 6.09
CA PRO A 184 -1.18 20.66 5.12
C PRO A 184 -0.95 20.20 3.67
N ALA A 185 -1.90 20.42 2.79
CA ALA A 185 -1.81 19.93 1.39
C ALA A 185 -0.50 20.36 0.69
N ALA A 186 0.01 21.57 0.99
CA ALA A 186 1.27 22.06 0.44
C ALA A 186 2.53 21.29 0.92
N GLU A 187 2.42 20.57 2.02
CA GLU A 187 3.52 19.79 2.62
C GLU A 187 3.46 18.29 2.27
N LEU A 188 2.41 17.85 1.58
CA LEU A 188 2.15 16.43 1.32
C LEU A 188 3.31 15.72 0.62
N ASP A 189 3.87 16.35 -0.42
CA ASP A 189 4.99 15.77 -1.19
C ASP A 189 6.23 15.61 -0.31
N ALA A 190 6.60 16.65 0.42
CA ALA A 190 7.77 16.64 1.30
C ALA A 190 7.62 15.63 2.45
N ALA A 191 6.44 15.57 3.07
CA ALA A 191 6.15 14.65 4.17
C ALA A 191 6.13 13.18 3.70
N THR A 192 5.62 12.92 2.50
CA THR A 192 5.63 11.58 1.90
C THR A 192 7.05 11.15 1.56
N LEU A 193 7.84 12.04 0.96
CA LEU A 193 9.24 11.77 0.63
C LEU A 193 10.07 11.52 1.91
N ASP A 194 9.88 12.33 2.97
CA ASP A 194 10.52 12.08 4.28
C ASP A 194 10.17 10.70 4.81
N LEU A 195 8.89 10.32 4.79
CA LEU A 195 8.47 9.05 5.35
C LEU A 195 9.06 7.86 4.60
N ILE A 196 8.98 7.85 3.25
CA ILE A 196 9.54 6.75 2.45
C ILE A 196 11.07 6.69 2.57
N THR A 197 11.76 7.82 2.56
CA THR A 197 13.22 7.89 2.74
C THR A 197 13.63 7.29 4.09
N ARG A 198 12.88 7.55 5.15
CA ARG A 198 13.13 6.98 6.48
C ARG A 198 12.78 5.49 6.54
N ALA A 199 11.71 5.07 5.88
CA ALA A 199 11.29 3.67 5.80
C ALA A 199 12.29 2.79 5.02
N THR A 200 13.02 3.38 4.07
CA THR A 200 13.99 2.67 3.21
C THR A 200 15.45 2.80 3.65
N ARG A 201 15.75 3.53 4.74
CA ARG A 201 17.12 3.61 5.28
C ARG A 201 17.62 2.26 5.77
N GLY A 202 18.91 1.99 5.55
CA GLY A 202 19.55 0.76 5.99
C GLY A 202 19.50 -0.34 4.94
N SER A 203 19.56 -1.60 5.39
CA SER A 203 19.53 -2.76 4.48
C SER A 203 18.16 -2.91 3.81
N ALA A 204 18.17 -2.92 2.50
CA ALA A 204 16.98 -3.12 1.69
C ALA A 204 16.44 -4.56 1.84
N LEU A 205 17.33 -5.56 1.88
CA LEU A 205 16.97 -6.95 2.15
C LEU A 205 16.29 -7.11 3.51
N SER A 206 16.84 -6.51 4.57
CA SER A 206 16.25 -6.58 5.90
C SER A 206 14.83 -6.01 5.95
N LYS A 207 14.57 -4.90 5.20
CA LYS A 207 13.23 -4.33 5.10
C LYS A 207 12.27 -5.24 4.34
N ALA A 208 12.73 -5.86 3.25
CA ALA A 208 11.94 -6.80 2.46
C ALA A 208 11.52 -8.03 3.29
N LEU A 209 12.48 -8.70 3.94
CA LEU A 209 12.20 -9.84 4.83
C LEU A 209 11.28 -9.44 5.99
N GLY A 210 11.50 -8.26 6.58
CA GLY A 210 10.67 -7.75 7.67
C GLY A 210 9.24 -7.49 7.24
N LYS A 211 9.01 -6.88 6.08
CA LYS A 211 7.67 -6.63 5.53
C LYS A 211 6.94 -7.95 5.23
N GLN A 212 7.59 -8.86 4.50
CA GLN A 212 7.01 -10.16 4.16
C GLN A 212 6.66 -10.95 5.42
N GLY A 213 7.60 -11.04 6.37
CA GLY A 213 7.36 -11.72 7.63
C GLY A 213 6.25 -11.09 8.47
N PHE A 214 6.10 -9.77 8.44
CA PHE A 214 4.99 -9.08 9.11
C PHE A 214 3.63 -9.50 8.55
N TYR A 215 3.45 -9.45 7.23
CA TYR A 215 2.18 -9.81 6.61
C TYR A 215 1.86 -11.30 6.75
N GLU A 216 2.85 -12.18 6.76
CA GLU A 216 2.66 -13.59 6.98
C GLU A 216 2.13 -13.87 8.40
N GLN A 217 2.74 -13.26 9.43
CA GLN A 217 2.45 -13.61 10.81
C GLN A 217 1.30 -12.82 11.45
N VAL A 218 0.95 -11.60 10.94
CA VAL A 218 0.02 -10.68 11.63
C VAL A 218 -1.40 -11.24 11.80
N GLY A 219 -1.78 -12.24 11.00
CA GLY A 219 -3.05 -12.94 11.10
C GLY A 219 -3.01 -14.24 11.89
N MET A 220 -1.83 -14.68 12.35
CA MET A 220 -1.66 -15.95 13.06
C MET A 220 -2.06 -15.83 14.55
N ALA A 221 -2.35 -16.97 15.20
CA ALA A 221 -2.39 -17.04 16.65
C ALA A 221 -0.98 -16.75 17.21
N GLN A 222 -0.91 -16.12 18.39
CA GLN A 222 0.34 -15.58 18.94
C GLN A 222 1.46 -16.61 19.07
N ASP A 223 1.16 -17.83 19.48
CA ASP A 223 2.12 -18.93 19.62
C ASP A 223 2.74 -19.29 18.26
N ARG A 224 1.92 -19.42 17.23
CA ARG A 224 2.36 -19.70 15.86
C ARG A 224 3.14 -18.52 15.24
N ALA A 225 2.71 -17.29 15.52
CA ALA A 225 3.42 -16.11 15.09
C ALA A 225 4.85 -16.05 15.66
N TYR A 226 5.04 -16.41 16.94
CA TYR A 226 6.37 -16.48 17.53
C TYR A 226 7.20 -17.62 16.97
N GLU A 227 6.65 -18.82 16.77
CA GLU A 227 7.36 -19.92 16.12
C GLU A 227 7.91 -19.48 14.75
N PHE A 228 7.04 -18.93 13.90
CA PHE A 228 7.43 -18.40 12.59
C PHE A 228 8.49 -17.28 12.70
N ALA A 229 8.28 -16.30 13.59
CA ALA A 229 9.17 -15.16 13.73
C ALA A 229 10.58 -15.52 14.25
N VAL A 230 10.70 -16.56 15.09
CA VAL A 230 12.00 -17.08 15.58
C VAL A 230 12.80 -17.63 14.41
N ASP A 231 12.20 -18.45 13.55
CA ASP A 231 12.87 -19.04 12.40
C ASP A 231 13.30 -17.97 11.39
N LEU A 232 12.40 -17.02 11.11
CA LEU A 232 12.72 -15.91 10.22
C LEU A 232 13.82 -15.01 10.79
N MET A 233 13.78 -14.68 12.09
CA MET A 233 14.79 -13.85 12.75
C MET A 233 16.16 -14.53 12.74
N ALA A 234 16.21 -15.84 13.02
CA ALA A 234 17.44 -16.61 12.99
C ALA A 234 18.06 -16.64 11.58
N SER A 235 17.23 -16.89 10.55
CA SER A 235 17.67 -16.90 9.16
C SER A 235 18.13 -15.50 8.69
N ALA A 236 17.40 -14.45 9.05
CA ALA A 236 17.75 -13.07 8.72
C ALA A 236 19.07 -12.65 9.39
N ALA A 237 19.33 -13.10 10.61
CA ALA A 237 20.54 -12.73 11.37
C ALA A 237 21.86 -13.18 10.73
N ILE A 238 21.84 -14.23 9.89
CA ILE A 238 23.03 -14.75 9.19
C ILE A 238 23.20 -14.20 7.77
N THR A 239 22.33 -13.31 7.31
CA THR A 239 22.51 -12.64 6.00
C THR A 239 23.74 -11.76 6.00
N ALA A 240 24.32 -11.50 4.83
CA ALA A 240 25.52 -10.67 4.71
C ALA A 240 25.29 -9.25 5.25
N ASP A 241 24.13 -8.64 4.95
CA ASP A 241 23.78 -7.31 5.44
C ASP A 241 23.58 -7.27 6.96
N ALA A 242 22.97 -8.32 7.56
CA ALA A 242 22.83 -8.38 9.01
C ALA A 242 24.18 -8.49 9.71
N GLN A 243 25.07 -9.34 9.19
CA GLN A 243 26.43 -9.49 9.74
C GLN A 243 27.26 -8.21 9.57
N GLU A 244 27.15 -7.53 8.42
CA GLU A 244 27.76 -6.21 8.21
C GLU A 244 27.22 -5.17 9.22
N GLY A 245 25.89 -5.13 9.41
CA GLY A 245 25.27 -4.21 10.37
C GLY A 245 25.75 -4.45 11.81
N ILE A 246 25.87 -5.71 12.23
CA ILE A 246 26.39 -6.11 13.56
C ILE A 246 27.87 -5.71 13.69
N ALA A 247 28.70 -6.04 12.70
CA ALA A 247 30.13 -5.69 12.71
C ALA A 247 30.33 -4.17 12.76
N ALA A 248 29.64 -3.42 11.91
CA ALA A 248 29.72 -1.97 11.86
C ALA A 248 29.32 -1.32 13.20
N PHE A 249 28.26 -1.84 13.87
CA PHE A 249 27.85 -1.37 15.17
C PHE A 249 28.91 -1.59 16.25
N LEU A 250 29.50 -2.80 16.30
CA LEU A 250 30.55 -3.14 17.26
C LEU A 250 31.84 -2.31 17.03
N GLU A 251 32.18 -2.07 15.77
CA GLU A 251 33.34 -1.31 15.34
C GLU A 251 33.11 0.22 15.34
N LYS A 252 31.87 0.68 15.62
CA LYS A 252 31.46 2.10 15.62
C LYS A 252 31.73 2.81 14.30
N ARG A 253 31.49 2.14 13.18
CA ARG A 253 31.58 2.67 11.81
C ARG A 253 30.22 2.65 11.11
N HIS A 254 30.13 3.29 9.96
CA HIS A 254 28.96 3.16 9.09
C HIS A 254 28.93 1.79 8.43
N ALA A 255 27.74 1.17 8.41
CA ALA A 255 27.51 -0.07 7.68
C ALA A 255 27.43 0.18 6.18
N ASN A 256 27.92 -0.77 5.38
CA ASN A 256 27.86 -0.75 3.93
C ASN A 256 27.04 -1.94 3.42
N PHE A 257 25.74 -1.72 3.28
CA PHE A 257 24.81 -2.73 2.83
C PHE A 257 24.85 -2.91 1.31
N SER A 258 24.80 -4.15 0.83
CA SER A 258 24.99 -4.50 -0.57
C SER A 258 23.86 -5.35 -1.16
N GLN A 259 22.98 -5.93 -0.32
CA GLN A 259 21.91 -6.79 -0.79
C GLN A 259 20.68 -5.98 -1.20
N ARG A 260 19.99 -6.45 -2.24
CA ARG A 260 18.83 -5.79 -2.83
C ARG A 260 17.53 -6.28 -2.18
N PRO A 261 16.42 -5.52 -2.29
CA PRO A 261 15.11 -5.99 -1.85
C PRO A 261 14.71 -7.31 -2.52
N SER A 262 15.07 -7.48 -3.80
CA SER A 262 14.78 -8.69 -4.58
C SER A 262 15.60 -9.93 -4.20
N ASP A 263 16.56 -9.80 -3.29
CA ASP A 263 17.34 -10.92 -2.77
C ASP A 263 16.65 -11.63 -1.59
N ALA A 264 15.43 -11.14 -1.19
CA ALA A 264 14.61 -11.66 -0.10
C ALA A 264 13.92 -12.99 -0.42
#